data_ca1d5d3f75c60e760c065ab45c41089b
#
_entry.id   ca1d5d3f75c60e760c065ab45c41089b
#
_cell.length_a   1.000
_cell.length_b   1.000
_cell.length_c   1.000
_cell.angle_alpha   90.00
_cell.angle_beta   90.00
_cell.angle_gamma   90.00
#
_symmetry.space_group_name_H-M   'P 1'
#
loop_
_entity.id
_entity.type
_entity.pdbx_description
1 polymer ?
#
loop_
_entity_poly.entity_id
_entity_poly.type
_entity_poly.pdbx_seq_one_letter_code
_entity_poly.pdbx_strand_id
1 'polypeptide(L)'
;MEMKKLGDIVLFKVPEEMELTNAQDIKRFVYENSFDKGLKKVILDFSETKYIDSTGLGTMVALHKQALMNAGAVVFLNLDSNIKNLLKMTALDRILNIYDNEREAIEFLNK
;
A
#
# COMPACT_ATOMS: atom_id res chain seq x y z
N MET A 1 12.49 0.33 6.57
CA MET A 1 11.71 -0.22 5.43
C MET A 1 12.31 0.31 4.15
N GLU A 2 12.44 -0.56 3.15
CA GLU A 2 13.01 -0.17 1.88
C GLU A 2 12.03 0.66 1.06
N MET A 3 12.56 1.64 0.33
CA MET A 3 11.76 2.43 -0.60
C MET A 3 12.59 2.82 -1.81
N LYS A 4 11.93 3.07 -2.92
CA LYS A 4 12.59 3.60 -4.11
C LYS A 4 11.63 4.53 -4.85
N LYS A 5 12.19 5.46 -5.62
CA LYS A 5 11.39 6.39 -6.42
C LYS A 5 11.42 5.95 -7.88
N LEU A 6 10.25 6.01 -8.50
CA LEU A 6 10.05 5.70 -9.93
C LEU A 6 9.40 6.93 -10.54
N GLY A 7 10.23 7.94 -10.86
CA GLY A 7 9.70 9.24 -11.26
C GLY A 7 9.00 9.91 -10.09
N ASP A 8 7.73 10.24 -10.25
CA ASP A 8 6.92 10.83 -9.17
C ASP A 8 6.17 9.78 -8.34
N ILE A 9 6.43 8.50 -8.60
CA ILE A 9 5.86 7.39 -7.84
C ILE A 9 6.86 6.97 -6.76
N VAL A 10 6.37 6.70 -5.55
CA VAL A 10 7.21 6.16 -4.46
C VAL A 10 6.75 4.73 -4.20
N LEU A 11 7.68 3.80 -4.26
CA LEU A 11 7.41 2.40 -3.95
C LEU A 11 8.02 2.05 -2.60
N PHE A 12 7.21 1.46 -1.72
CA PHE A 12 7.64 1.01 -0.40
C PHE A 12 7.53 -0.51 -0.34
N LYS A 13 8.59 -1.16 0.11
CA LYS A 13 8.57 -2.61 0.31
C LYS A 13 8.12 -2.89 1.74
N VAL A 14 6.94 -3.49 1.87
CA VAL A 14 6.35 -3.79 3.17
C VAL A 14 7.09 -4.98 3.76
N PRO A 15 7.41 -4.95 5.08
CA PRO A 15 8.14 -6.07 5.69
C PRO A 15 7.30 -7.34 5.75
N GLU A 16 7.90 -8.42 6.25
CA GLU A 16 7.27 -9.73 6.30
C GLU A 16 5.93 -9.73 7.02
N GLU A 17 5.78 -8.86 8.01
CA GLU A 17 4.55 -8.72 8.76
C GLU A 17 4.13 -7.26 8.82
N MET A 18 2.84 -7.00 8.74
CA MET A 18 2.27 -5.68 9.03
C MET A 18 1.13 -5.90 10.02
N GLU A 19 1.40 -5.62 11.30
CA GLU A 19 0.48 -5.99 12.37
C GLU A 19 0.58 -4.98 13.52
N LEU A 20 -0.04 -5.29 14.65
CA LEU A 20 -0.19 -4.36 15.78
C LEU A 20 1.10 -3.64 16.17
N THR A 21 2.23 -4.35 16.19
CA THR A 21 3.47 -3.77 16.71
C THR A 21 4.19 -2.85 15.73
N ASN A 22 3.97 -2.98 14.42
CA ASN A 22 4.70 -2.18 13.42
C ASN A 22 3.84 -1.40 12.44
N ALA A 23 2.54 -1.65 12.40
CA ALA A 23 1.68 -1.01 11.39
C ALA A 23 1.69 0.52 11.48
N GLN A 24 1.73 1.06 12.70
CA GLN A 24 1.75 2.51 12.90
C GLN A 24 3.06 3.12 12.39
N ASP A 25 4.19 2.44 12.63
CA ASP A 25 5.48 2.90 12.15
C ASP A 25 5.55 2.85 10.62
N ILE A 26 4.98 1.81 10.02
CA ILE A 26 4.91 1.70 8.56
C ILE A 26 4.09 2.85 7.99
N LYS A 27 2.93 3.11 8.58
CA LYS A 27 2.05 4.20 8.12
C LYS A 27 2.77 5.54 8.19
N ARG A 28 3.44 5.83 9.30
CA ARG A 28 4.19 7.07 9.48
C ARG A 28 5.29 7.21 8.44
N PHE A 29 6.05 6.14 8.22
CA PHE A 29 7.15 6.15 7.26
C PHE A 29 6.63 6.45 5.84
N VAL A 30 5.51 5.83 5.46
CA VAL A 30 4.90 6.08 4.15
C VAL A 30 4.46 7.53 4.04
N TYR A 31 3.77 8.06 5.05
CA TYR A 31 3.30 9.45 5.03
C TYR A 31 4.47 10.43 4.91
N GLU A 32 5.50 10.24 5.73
CA GLU A 32 6.65 11.16 5.76
C GLU A 32 7.44 11.14 4.46
N ASN A 33 7.43 10.03 3.75
CA ASN A 33 8.21 9.88 2.53
C ASN A 33 7.38 9.97 1.25
N SER A 34 6.11 10.30 1.36
CA SER A 34 5.25 10.50 0.19
C SER A 34 4.33 11.69 0.37
N PHE A 35 3.18 11.53 1.01
CA PHE A 35 2.16 12.57 1.08
C PHE A 35 2.69 13.86 1.71
N ASP A 36 3.48 13.78 2.76
CA ASP A 36 4.02 14.96 3.42
C ASP A 36 5.00 15.73 2.55
N LYS A 37 5.51 15.09 1.50
CA LYS A 37 6.40 15.72 0.51
C LYS A 37 5.67 16.12 -0.76
N GLY A 38 4.36 16.01 -0.79
CA GLY A 38 3.57 16.31 -1.98
C GLY A 38 3.61 15.21 -3.04
N LEU A 39 4.14 14.02 -2.69
CA LEU A 39 4.17 12.87 -3.59
C LEU A 39 2.93 12.04 -3.28
N LYS A 40 2.07 11.86 -4.27
CA LYS A 40 0.74 11.30 -4.05
C LYS A 40 0.46 10.03 -4.85
N LYS A 41 1.47 9.50 -5.54
CA LYS A 41 1.39 8.23 -6.26
C LYS A 41 2.27 7.22 -5.53
N VAL A 42 1.63 6.25 -4.90
CA VAL A 42 2.31 5.36 -3.97
C VAL A 42 2.03 3.90 -4.33
N ILE A 43 3.07 3.08 -4.29
CA ILE A 43 2.95 1.63 -4.39
C ILE A 43 3.44 1.02 -3.09
N LEU A 44 2.64 0.15 -2.50
CA LEU A 44 3.06 -0.68 -1.38
C LEU A 44 3.24 -2.10 -1.91
N ASP A 45 4.49 -2.56 -1.94
CA ASP A 45 4.86 -3.87 -2.46
C ASP A 45 4.86 -4.89 -1.32
N PHE A 46 3.94 -5.84 -1.40
CA PHE A 46 3.74 -6.88 -0.40
C PHE A 46 4.40 -8.20 -0.78
N SER A 47 5.35 -8.19 -1.74
CA SER A 47 5.96 -9.44 -2.22
C SER A 47 6.62 -10.27 -1.13
N GLU A 48 7.08 -9.63 -0.04
CA GLU A 48 7.69 -10.32 1.09
C GLU A 48 6.76 -10.47 2.28
N THR A 49 5.54 -9.91 2.21
CA THR A 49 4.63 -9.88 3.34
C THR A 49 3.82 -11.17 3.41
N LYS A 50 3.90 -11.82 4.57
CA LYS A 50 3.24 -13.11 4.80
C LYS A 50 2.07 -13.00 5.76
N TYR A 51 2.01 -11.96 6.58
CA TYR A 51 1.02 -11.86 7.63
C TYR A 51 0.53 -10.42 7.82
N ILE A 52 -0.79 -10.27 7.92
CA ILE A 52 -1.44 -9.01 8.25
C ILE A 52 -2.56 -9.31 9.23
N ASP A 53 -2.64 -8.54 10.31
CA ASP A 53 -3.77 -8.62 11.23
C ASP A 53 -4.76 -7.49 10.96
N SER A 54 -5.77 -7.34 11.81
CA SER A 54 -6.79 -6.29 11.64
C SER A 54 -6.19 -4.88 11.68
N THR A 55 -5.12 -4.68 12.46
CA THR A 55 -4.44 -3.38 12.52
C THR A 55 -3.73 -3.07 11.20
N GLY A 56 -3.06 -4.08 10.63
CA GLY A 56 -2.44 -3.93 9.31
C GLY A 56 -3.46 -3.65 8.24
N LEU A 57 -4.60 -4.35 8.31
CA LEU A 57 -5.69 -4.14 7.37
C LEU A 57 -6.23 -2.71 7.46
N GLY A 58 -6.43 -2.21 8.69
CA GLY A 58 -6.85 -0.83 8.93
C GLY A 58 -5.85 0.17 8.38
N THR A 59 -4.56 -0.14 8.44
CA THR A 59 -3.51 0.71 7.89
C THR A 59 -3.62 0.80 6.36
N MET A 60 -3.91 -0.32 5.69
CA MET A 60 -4.13 -0.30 4.24
C MET A 60 -5.27 0.65 3.88
N VAL A 61 -6.37 0.55 4.62
CA VAL A 61 -7.54 1.42 4.40
C VAL A 61 -7.18 2.89 4.65
N ALA A 62 -6.45 3.17 5.74
CA ALA A 62 -6.05 4.53 6.08
C ALA A 62 -5.17 5.15 4.99
N LEU A 63 -4.22 4.38 4.45
CA LEU A 63 -3.35 4.85 3.38
C LEU A 63 -4.14 5.12 2.10
N HIS A 64 -5.10 4.27 1.78
CA HIS A 64 -5.96 4.47 0.62
C HIS A 64 -6.74 5.78 0.75
N LYS A 65 -7.35 6.01 1.91
CA LYS A 65 -8.12 7.24 2.16
C LYS A 65 -7.24 8.48 2.09
N GLN A 66 -6.04 8.40 2.67
CA GLN A 66 -5.11 9.53 2.66
C GLN A 66 -4.72 9.89 1.23
N ALA A 67 -4.49 8.90 0.38
CA ALA A 67 -4.16 9.16 -1.01
C ALA A 67 -5.30 9.88 -1.72
N LEU A 68 -6.55 9.45 -1.50
CA LEU A 68 -7.71 10.12 -2.10
C LEU A 68 -7.82 11.56 -1.63
N MET A 69 -7.54 11.82 -0.36
CA MET A 69 -7.58 13.19 0.18
C MET A 69 -6.52 14.08 -0.42
N ASN A 70 -5.44 13.50 -0.94
CA ASN A 70 -4.37 14.22 -1.61
C ASN A 70 -4.51 14.22 -3.13
N ALA A 71 -5.66 13.81 -3.64
CA ALA A 71 -5.93 13.69 -5.08
C ALA A 71 -4.93 12.75 -5.77
N GLY A 72 -4.54 11.69 -5.07
CA GLY A 72 -3.61 10.70 -5.57
C GLY A 72 -4.17 9.30 -5.44
N ALA A 73 -3.29 8.30 -5.43
CA ALA A 73 -3.70 6.91 -5.27
C ALA A 73 -2.59 6.06 -4.66
N VAL A 74 -2.99 5.03 -3.93
CA VAL A 74 -2.10 3.97 -3.45
C VAL A 74 -2.49 2.69 -4.16
N VAL A 75 -1.48 1.97 -4.67
CA VAL A 75 -1.65 0.63 -5.22
C VAL A 75 -1.03 -0.38 -4.26
N PHE A 76 -1.74 -1.47 -3.99
CA PHE A 76 -1.26 -2.57 -3.19
C PHE A 76 -0.84 -3.68 -4.15
N LEU A 77 0.46 -3.96 -4.18
CA LEU A 77 1.09 -4.79 -5.20
C LEU A 77 1.56 -6.12 -4.64
N ASN A 78 1.36 -7.18 -5.39
CA ASN A 78 1.91 -8.52 -5.08
C ASN A 78 1.42 -9.10 -3.75
N LEU A 79 0.13 -9.00 -3.48
CA LEU A 79 -0.46 -9.62 -2.30
C LEU A 79 -0.49 -11.13 -2.48
N ASP A 80 -0.12 -11.89 -1.44
CA ASP A 80 -0.23 -13.34 -1.52
C ASP A 80 -1.70 -13.77 -1.41
N SER A 81 -1.97 -15.05 -1.63
CA SER A 81 -3.34 -15.56 -1.68
C SER A 81 -4.05 -15.41 -0.33
N ASN A 82 -3.34 -15.54 0.79
CA ASN A 82 -3.95 -15.40 2.11
C ASN A 82 -4.42 -13.96 2.35
N ILE A 83 -3.60 -13.00 1.97
CA ILE A 83 -3.96 -11.59 2.12
C ILE A 83 -5.10 -11.23 1.16
N LYS A 84 -5.04 -11.71 -0.09
CA LYS A 84 -6.13 -11.51 -1.04
C LYS A 84 -7.46 -12.06 -0.51
N ASN A 85 -7.43 -13.26 0.09
CA ASN A 85 -8.63 -13.85 0.66
C ASN A 85 -9.18 -13.00 1.81
N LEU A 86 -8.30 -12.47 2.65
CA LEU A 86 -8.72 -11.59 3.74
C LEU A 86 -9.42 -10.34 3.21
N LEU A 87 -8.88 -9.73 2.15
CA LEU A 87 -9.49 -8.56 1.53
C LEU A 87 -10.83 -8.90 0.90
N LYS A 88 -10.93 -10.08 0.30
CA LYS A 88 -12.19 -10.54 -0.29
C LYS A 88 -13.26 -10.76 0.77
N MET A 89 -12.90 -11.39 1.88
CA MET A 89 -13.82 -11.67 2.98
C MET A 89 -14.36 -10.40 3.62
N THR A 90 -13.57 -9.33 3.61
CA THR A 90 -13.96 -8.03 4.18
C THR A 90 -14.53 -7.08 3.12
N ALA A 91 -14.62 -7.54 1.87
CA ALA A 91 -15.05 -6.74 0.71
C ALA A 91 -14.15 -5.54 0.42
N LEU A 92 -12.96 -5.47 1.03
CA LEU A 92 -12.01 -4.38 0.78
C LEU A 92 -11.37 -4.48 -0.60
N ASP A 93 -11.39 -5.67 -1.21
CA ASP A 93 -10.92 -5.84 -2.58
C ASP A 93 -11.73 -5.02 -3.59
N ARG A 94 -12.94 -4.59 -3.23
CA ARG A 94 -13.78 -3.75 -4.07
C ARG A 94 -13.42 -2.27 -3.98
N ILE A 95 -12.65 -1.90 -2.97
CA ILE A 95 -12.32 -0.50 -2.68
C ILE A 95 -10.87 -0.20 -3.00
N LEU A 96 -9.96 -1.11 -2.61
CA LEU A 96 -8.53 -0.90 -2.72
C LEU A 96 -8.03 -1.20 -4.14
N ASN A 97 -6.99 -0.48 -4.56
CA ASN A 97 -6.37 -0.72 -5.86
C ASN A 97 -5.34 -1.83 -5.72
N ILE A 98 -5.65 -3.01 -6.24
CA ILE A 98 -4.84 -4.22 -6.09
C ILE A 98 -4.32 -4.64 -7.46
N TYR A 99 -3.00 -4.84 -7.56
CA TYR A 99 -2.35 -5.26 -8.79
C TYR A 99 -1.30 -6.33 -8.50
N ASP A 100 -1.05 -7.20 -9.47
CA ASP A 100 -0.06 -8.27 -9.35
C ASP A 100 1.16 -8.02 -10.23
N ASN A 101 1.23 -6.88 -10.88
CA ASN A 101 2.27 -6.57 -11.86
C ASN A 101 2.67 -5.10 -11.71
N GLU A 102 3.97 -4.85 -11.51
CA GLU A 102 4.46 -3.49 -11.26
C GLU A 102 4.17 -2.57 -12.45
N ARG A 103 4.33 -3.06 -13.68
CA ARG A 103 4.07 -2.25 -14.87
C ARG A 103 2.61 -1.78 -14.90
N GLU A 104 1.69 -2.67 -14.60
CA GLU A 104 0.27 -2.31 -14.58
C GLU A 104 -0.05 -1.31 -13.47
N ALA A 105 0.61 -1.47 -12.31
CA ALA A 105 0.44 -0.53 -11.20
C ALA A 105 0.90 0.87 -11.60
N ILE A 106 2.06 0.96 -12.27
CA ILE A 106 2.60 2.23 -12.74
C ILE A 106 1.66 2.85 -13.78
N GLU A 107 1.17 2.04 -14.72
CA GLU A 107 0.22 2.53 -15.73
C GLU A 107 -1.03 3.10 -15.08
N PHE A 108 -1.56 2.42 -14.08
CA PHE A 108 -2.73 2.91 -13.36
C PHE A 108 -2.46 4.26 -12.69
N LEU A 109 -1.32 4.40 -12.04
CA LEU A 109 -0.97 5.63 -11.32
C LEU A 109 -0.71 6.81 -12.25
N ASN A 110 -0.34 6.54 -13.49
CA ASN A 110 -0.03 7.59 -14.48
C ASN A 110 -1.19 7.95 -15.40
N LYS A 111 -2.36 7.43 -15.13
CA LYS A 111 -3.54 7.78 -15.94
C LYS A 111 -4.03 9.19 -15.69
#